data_078a6bc9bc97e549f65bdf88b1165df4
#
_entry.id   078a6bc9bc97e549f65bdf88b1165df4
#
_cell.length_a   1.000
_cell.length_b   1.000
_cell.length_c   1.000
_cell.angle_alpha   90.00
_cell.angle_beta   90.00
_cell.angle_gamma   90.00
#
_symmetry.space_group_name_H-M   'P 1'
#
loop_
_entity.id
_entity.type
_entity.pdbx_description
1 polymer ?
#
loop_
_entity_poly.entity_id
_entity_poly.type
_entity_poly.pdbx_seq_one_letter_code
_entity_poly.pdbx_strand_id
1 'polypeptide(L)'
;MRKITMCLLAAAVAVMSSCCGPGSKPAGASGNEAEVVVGNAVDLGLSVKWADHNVGAASPEEHGGYFMWSDIKGDKDVSGLNTSSDSITGKIGKDVAATRWGGKWRMPTAREVEELCSKKCLWTWTTINSVAGYKVTGPNGNSIFLPAAGCKQGETTEKGFGKEGYYRASTCTAKGNSEIMYFKSGVNYKSYFAMNVAMSVRPVQD
;
A
#
# COMPACT_ATOMS: atom_id res chain seq x y z
N MET A 1 -4.47 30.88 60.21
CA MET A 1 -4.43 29.86 61.28
C MET A 1 -4.08 28.55 60.59
N ARG A 2 -2.80 28.17 60.67
CA ARG A 2 -2.23 27.06 61.48
C ARG A 2 -3.05 25.75 61.23
N LYS A 3 -2.49 24.63 60.73
CA LYS A 3 -1.34 23.88 61.29
C LYS A 3 -0.69 22.96 60.26
N ILE A 4 0.58 22.95 60.28
CA ILE A 4 1.56 21.96 59.85
C ILE A 4 1.41 20.71 60.72
N THR A 5 1.54 19.52 60.11
CA THR A 5 2.09 18.37 60.82
C THR A 5 2.94 17.52 59.91
N MET A 6 4.16 17.43 60.29
CA MET A 6 5.29 16.64 59.81
C MET A 6 5.31 15.33 60.60
N CYS A 7 5.97 14.33 60.06
CA CYS A 7 6.71 13.21 60.67
C CYS A 7 6.42 11.89 59.93
N LEU A 8 7.30 10.93 59.75
CA LEU A 8 8.73 10.75 60.03
C LEU A 8 9.24 9.55 59.20
N LEU A 9 10.49 9.55 58.94
CA LEU A 9 11.39 8.54 58.40
C LEU A 9 11.21 7.13 59.03
N ALA A 10 11.48 6.11 58.20
CA ALA A 10 12.22 4.93 58.67
C ALA A 10 13.07 4.37 57.52
N ALA A 11 14.34 4.43 57.70
CA ALA A 11 15.38 3.77 56.90
C ALA A 11 15.59 2.35 57.42
N ALA A 12 15.85 1.40 56.54
CA ALA A 12 16.50 0.14 56.88
C ALA A 12 17.43 -0.29 55.75
N VAL A 13 18.59 -0.68 56.18
CA VAL A 13 19.89 -0.85 55.53
C VAL A 13 20.07 -2.28 55.03
N ALA A 14 20.70 -2.37 53.85
CA ALA A 14 21.67 -3.34 53.28
C ALA A 14 21.51 -4.86 53.52
N VAL A 15 21.77 -5.60 52.45
CA VAL A 15 22.95 -6.49 52.37
C VAL A 15 23.30 -6.78 50.92
N MET A 16 24.57 -6.61 50.59
CA MET A 16 25.22 -7.00 49.33
C MET A 16 25.31 -8.51 49.22
N SER A 17 25.12 -9.03 47.99
CA SER A 17 25.83 -10.24 47.57
C SER A 17 26.15 -10.14 46.08
N SER A 18 27.43 -10.09 45.84
CA SER A 18 28.12 -10.12 44.56
C SER A 18 28.12 -11.55 44.02
N CYS A 19 27.74 -11.72 42.72
CA CYS A 19 28.31 -12.82 41.93
C CYS A 19 28.37 -12.42 40.46
N CYS A 20 29.55 -12.44 39.94
CA CYS A 20 29.97 -12.31 38.55
C CYS A 20 29.32 -13.31 37.60
N GLY A 21 29.00 -12.86 36.38
CA GLY A 21 28.83 -13.70 35.19
C GLY A 21 28.63 -12.83 33.95
N PRO A 22 29.47 -12.99 32.90
CA PRO A 22 29.44 -12.13 31.73
C PRO A 22 28.45 -12.63 30.69
N GLY A 23 27.61 -11.73 30.20
CA GLY A 23 26.69 -12.00 29.14
C GLY A 23 25.98 -10.74 28.71
N SER A 24 26.74 -9.80 28.13
CA SER A 24 26.14 -8.65 27.42
C SER A 24 25.37 -9.15 26.21
N LYS A 25 24.04 -9.24 26.34
CA LYS A 25 23.09 -9.39 25.25
C LYS A 25 23.11 -8.07 24.49
N PRO A 26 23.35 -8.06 23.17
CA PRO A 26 23.24 -6.83 22.41
C PRO A 26 21.78 -6.36 22.48
N ALA A 27 21.59 -5.10 22.83
CA ALA A 27 20.31 -4.42 22.75
C ALA A 27 19.88 -4.48 21.28
N GLY A 28 18.87 -5.30 20.97
CA GLY A 28 18.22 -5.32 19.70
C GLY A 28 17.61 -3.95 19.47
N ALA A 29 18.04 -3.27 18.42
CA ALA A 29 17.38 -2.10 17.92
C ALA A 29 15.94 -2.48 17.59
N SER A 30 14.99 -2.09 18.43
CA SER A 30 13.57 -2.12 18.15
C SER A 30 13.30 -1.03 17.09
N GLY A 31 13.55 -1.36 15.82
CA GLY A 31 12.97 -0.63 14.73
C GLY A 31 11.47 -0.88 14.81
N ASN A 32 10.69 0.16 15.08
CA ASN A 32 9.25 0.15 14.89
C ASN A 32 9.00 -0.06 13.38
N GLU A 33 8.95 -1.31 12.92
CA GLU A 33 8.34 -1.61 11.63
C GLU A 33 6.86 -1.27 11.79
N ALA A 34 6.40 -0.27 11.05
CA ALA A 34 4.99 0.10 11.03
C ALA A 34 4.20 -1.17 10.68
N GLU A 35 3.21 -1.50 11.52
CA GLU A 35 2.35 -2.66 11.33
C GLU A 35 1.73 -2.61 9.93
N VAL A 36 1.91 -3.67 9.16
CA VAL A 36 1.35 -3.76 7.81
C VAL A 36 -0.14 -4.05 7.91
N VAL A 37 -0.97 -3.06 7.57
CA VAL A 37 -2.41 -3.25 7.48
C VAL A 37 -2.73 -3.99 6.18
N VAL A 38 -3.33 -5.16 6.30
CA VAL A 38 -3.75 -6.00 5.17
C VAL A 38 -5.23 -5.77 4.91
N GLY A 39 -5.60 -5.53 3.65
CA GLY A 39 -6.97 -5.24 3.25
C GLY A 39 -7.91 -6.43 3.30
N ASN A 40 -9.21 -6.13 3.30
CA ASN A 40 -10.25 -7.12 3.11
C ASN A 40 -10.51 -7.35 1.62
N ALA A 41 -10.85 -8.61 1.28
CA ALA A 41 -11.20 -8.98 -0.08
C ALA A 41 -12.67 -8.70 -0.38
N VAL A 42 -12.93 -7.83 -1.34
CA VAL A 42 -14.26 -7.49 -1.83
C VAL A 42 -14.53 -8.25 -3.12
N ASP A 43 -15.51 -9.14 -3.08
CA ASP A 43 -16.03 -9.80 -4.28
C ASP A 43 -16.92 -8.81 -5.05
N LEU A 44 -16.49 -8.42 -6.23
CA LEU A 44 -17.25 -7.55 -7.13
C LEU A 44 -18.08 -8.33 -8.17
N GLY A 45 -18.07 -9.67 -8.13
CA GLY A 45 -18.65 -10.50 -9.19
C GLY A 45 -17.78 -10.54 -10.45
N LEU A 46 -16.48 -10.33 -10.30
CA LEU A 46 -15.45 -10.38 -11.35
C LEU A 46 -14.60 -11.65 -11.20
N SER A 47 -13.60 -11.79 -12.07
CA SER A 47 -12.72 -12.98 -12.06
C SER A 47 -11.87 -13.11 -10.80
N VAL A 48 -11.62 -12.00 -10.08
CA VAL A 48 -10.87 -11.94 -8.83
C VAL A 48 -11.55 -11.02 -7.82
N LYS A 49 -11.21 -11.17 -6.53
CA LYS A 49 -11.60 -10.24 -5.48
C LYS A 49 -10.59 -9.11 -5.37
N TRP A 50 -11.08 -7.89 -5.18
CA TRP A 50 -10.26 -6.68 -5.06
C TRP A 50 -10.11 -6.29 -3.58
N ALA A 51 -8.97 -5.77 -3.21
CA ALA A 51 -8.78 -5.22 -1.88
C ALA A 51 -9.66 -3.97 -1.67
N ASP A 52 -10.09 -3.75 -0.43
CA ASP A 52 -10.86 -2.55 -0.05
C ASP A 52 -10.00 -1.28 -0.01
N HIS A 53 -8.68 -1.38 0.20
CA HIS A 53 -7.74 -0.25 0.20
C HIS A 53 -6.42 -0.56 -0.53
N ASN A 54 -5.57 0.45 -0.69
CA ASN A 54 -4.28 0.36 -1.38
C ASN A 54 -3.20 -0.25 -0.46
N VAL A 55 -2.13 -0.79 -1.03
CA VAL A 55 -0.94 -1.19 -0.25
C VAL A 55 -0.39 0.03 0.50
N GLY A 56 -0.20 -0.10 1.82
CA GLY A 56 0.28 0.97 2.70
C GLY A 56 -0.78 2.00 3.11
N ALA A 57 -2.06 1.71 2.85
CA ALA A 57 -3.20 2.43 3.39
C ALA A 57 -3.84 1.66 4.54
N ALA A 58 -4.61 2.33 5.39
CA ALA A 58 -5.40 1.73 6.46
C ALA A 58 -6.92 1.86 6.21
N SER A 59 -7.32 2.70 5.23
CA SER A 59 -8.72 2.91 4.85
C SER A 59 -8.88 3.05 3.33
N PRO A 60 -10.10 2.87 2.79
CA PRO A 60 -10.35 2.92 1.34
C PRO A 60 -9.97 4.24 0.66
N GLU A 61 -10.09 5.37 1.36
CA GLU A 61 -9.81 6.70 0.83
C GLU A 61 -8.34 7.11 0.93
N GLU A 62 -7.54 6.41 1.74
CA GLU A 62 -6.12 6.69 1.80
C GLU A 62 -5.38 6.29 0.52
N HIS A 63 -4.44 7.14 0.10
CA HIS A 63 -3.68 6.91 -1.13
C HIS A 63 -2.73 5.72 -1.03
N GLY A 64 -2.26 5.40 0.19
CA GLY A 64 -1.27 4.36 0.45
C GLY A 64 0.13 4.72 -0.03
N GLY A 65 0.95 3.70 -0.26
CA GLY A 65 2.30 3.85 -0.78
C GLY A 65 2.32 4.04 -2.30
N TYR A 66 3.44 4.58 -2.77
CA TYR A 66 3.72 4.72 -4.21
C TYR A 66 4.92 3.85 -4.56
N PHE A 67 4.75 2.97 -5.53
CA PHE A 67 5.73 1.94 -5.88
C PHE A 67 6.10 2.00 -7.36
N MET A 68 7.40 1.99 -7.67
CA MET A 68 7.88 1.75 -9.01
C MET A 68 7.77 0.26 -9.38
N TRP A 69 8.10 -0.09 -10.60
CA TRP A 69 8.10 -1.49 -11.04
C TRP A 69 9.11 -2.31 -10.23
N SER A 70 8.66 -3.42 -9.65
CA SER A 70 9.45 -4.28 -8.75
C SER A 70 9.95 -3.60 -7.46
N ASP A 71 9.51 -2.39 -7.15
CA ASP A 71 9.80 -1.74 -5.89
C ASP A 71 8.84 -2.27 -4.82
N ILE A 72 9.38 -2.91 -3.80
CA ILE A 72 8.62 -3.43 -2.66
C ILE A 72 8.72 -2.56 -1.41
N LYS A 73 9.59 -1.54 -1.43
CA LYS A 73 9.83 -0.64 -0.29
C LYS A 73 9.10 0.69 -0.39
N GLY A 74 8.90 1.20 -1.61
CA GLY A 74 8.34 2.53 -1.84
C GLY A 74 9.36 3.64 -1.56
N ASP A 75 10.64 3.34 -1.57
CA ASP A 75 11.75 4.26 -1.27
C ASP A 75 12.25 5.02 -2.51
N LYS A 76 11.65 4.79 -3.67
CA LYS A 76 11.99 5.44 -4.94
C LYS A 76 13.45 5.24 -5.42
N ASP A 77 14.15 4.26 -4.86
CA ASP A 77 15.48 3.91 -5.32
C ASP A 77 15.39 3.20 -6.68
N VAL A 78 15.84 3.90 -7.73
CA VAL A 78 15.87 3.38 -9.10
C VAL A 78 17.06 2.45 -9.37
N SER A 79 18.03 2.38 -8.47
CA SER A 79 19.28 1.62 -8.68
C SER A 79 19.05 0.10 -8.79
N GLY A 80 17.96 -0.38 -8.18
CA GLY A 80 17.52 -1.79 -8.24
C GLY A 80 16.35 -2.05 -9.19
N LEU A 81 15.98 -1.09 -10.04
CA LEU A 81 14.82 -1.23 -10.91
C LEU A 81 15.02 -2.36 -11.92
N ASN A 82 14.30 -3.45 -11.71
CA ASN A 82 14.31 -4.56 -12.65
C ASN A 82 13.39 -4.23 -13.83
N THR A 83 13.99 -3.83 -14.95
CA THR A 83 13.26 -3.53 -16.20
C THR A 83 13.03 -4.76 -17.06
N SER A 84 13.17 -5.97 -16.49
CA SER A 84 12.83 -7.23 -17.18
C SER A 84 11.43 -7.17 -17.77
N SER A 85 11.26 -7.67 -18.97
CA SER A 85 9.98 -7.80 -19.65
C SER A 85 9.09 -8.93 -19.11
N ASP A 86 9.47 -9.55 -17.99
CA ASP A 86 8.69 -10.61 -17.36
C ASP A 86 7.63 -10.04 -16.42
N SER A 87 6.42 -10.59 -16.46
CA SER A 87 5.40 -10.31 -15.45
C SER A 87 5.90 -10.62 -14.04
N ILE A 88 5.53 -9.76 -13.07
CA ILE A 88 5.92 -9.93 -11.66
C ILE A 88 4.80 -10.49 -10.79
N THR A 89 3.67 -10.87 -11.38
CA THR A 89 2.46 -11.36 -10.69
C THR A 89 2.77 -12.41 -9.64
N GLY A 90 2.50 -12.10 -8.36
CA GLY A 90 2.70 -13.02 -7.24
C GLY A 90 4.16 -13.33 -6.89
N LYS A 91 5.14 -12.72 -7.57
CA LYS A 91 6.57 -12.99 -7.33
C LYS A 91 7.05 -12.26 -6.08
N ILE A 92 7.28 -12.99 -5.00
CA ILE A 92 7.88 -12.44 -3.75
C ILE A 92 9.18 -11.70 -4.07
N GLY A 93 9.38 -10.53 -3.45
CA GLY A 93 10.53 -9.66 -3.70
C GLY A 93 10.41 -8.79 -4.96
N LYS A 94 9.31 -8.91 -5.73
CA LYS A 94 9.04 -8.09 -6.92
C LYS A 94 7.61 -7.54 -6.95
N ASP A 95 6.63 -8.34 -6.62
CA ASP A 95 5.23 -7.95 -6.45
C ASP A 95 5.06 -7.41 -5.02
N VAL A 96 4.76 -6.11 -4.91
CA VAL A 96 4.66 -5.45 -3.59
C VAL A 96 3.49 -5.96 -2.77
N ALA A 97 2.37 -6.31 -3.40
CA ALA A 97 1.20 -6.85 -2.69
C ALA A 97 1.51 -8.27 -2.15
N ALA A 98 2.07 -9.15 -2.99
CA ALA A 98 2.49 -10.48 -2.55
C ALA A 98 3.56 -10.42 -1.47
N THR A 99 4.50 -9.47 -1.57
CA THR A 99 5.62 -9.35 -0.63
C THR A 99 5.19 -8.78 0.72
N ARG A 100 4.36 -7.72 0.72
CA ARG A 100 3.97 -7.02 1.96
C ARG A 100 2.77 -7.64 2.66
N TRP A 101 1.77 -8.08 1.89
CA TRP A 101 0.55 -8.64 2.46
C TRP A 101 0.57 -10.17 2.56
N GLY A 102 1.34 -10.83 1.68
CA GLY A 102 1.47 -12.29 1.69
C GLY A 102 0.17 -13.03 1.34
N GLY A 103 0.08 -14.30 1.75
CA GLY A 103 -1.10 -15.12 1.52
C GLY A 103 -1.42 -15.27 0.03
N LYS A 104 -2.66 -14.96 -0.34
CA LYS A 104 -3.13 -14.99 -1.73
C LYS A 104 -3.09 -13.61 -2.43
N TRP A 105 -2.66 -12.57 -1.73
CA TRP A 105 -2.62 -11.23 -2.27
C TRP A 105 -1.52 -11.07 -3.32
N ARG A 106 -1.83 -10.37 -4.38
CA ARG A 106 -0.92 -10.04 -5.48
C ARG A 106 -1.35 -8.76 -6.18
N MET A 107 -0.49 -8.19 -6.98
CA MET A 107 -0.87 -7.11 -7.89
C MET A 107 -1.81 -7.65 -8.99
N PRO A 108 -2.76 -6.83 -9.47
CA PRO A 108 -3.62 -7.22 -10.58
C PRO A 108 -2.82 -7.37 -11.88
N THR A 109 -3.26 -8.28 -12.74
CA THR A 109 -2.78 -8.39 -14.12
C THR A 109 -3.46 -7.34 -15.01
N ALA A 110 -2.91 -7.11 -16.20
CA ALA A 110 -3.53 -6.25 -17.20
C ALA A 110 -4.97 -6.68 -17.57
N ARG A 111 -5.22 -8.00 -17.60
CA ARG A 111 -6.55 -8.55 -17.92
C ARG A 111 -7.58 -8.25 -16.83
N GLU A 112 -7.19 -8.34 -15.58
CA GLU A 112 -8.08 -8.02 -14.44
C GLU A 112 -8.35 -6.52 -14.36
N VAL A 113 -7.35 -5.67 -14.65
CA VAL A 113 -7.54 -4.22 -14.82
C VAL A 113 -8.52 -3.92 -15.95
N GLU A 114 -8.40 -4.57 -17.10
CA GLU A 114 -9.30 -4.41 -18.24
C GLU A 114 -10.73 -4.85 -17.89
N GLU A 115 -10.88 -5.95 -17.15
CA GLU A 115 -12.18 -6.42 -16.67
C GLU A 115 -12.82 -5.39 -15.72
N LEU A 116 -12.08 -4.84 -14.74
CA LEU A 116 -12.58 -3.81 -13.83
C LEU A 116 -12.99 -2.52 -14.57
N CYS A 117 -12.22 -2.12 -15.59
CA CYS A 117 -12.51 -0.94 -16.41
C CYS A 117 -13.63 -1.16 -17.46
N SER A 118 -14.10 -2.39 -17.61
CA SER A 118 -15.12 -2.73 -18.60
C SER A 118 -16.51 -2.23 -18.20
N LYS A 119 -17.45 -2.34 -19.15
CA LYS A 119 -18.87 -1.99 -18.94
C LYS A 119 -19.60 -2.88 -17.92
N LYS A 120 -18.95 -3.94 -17.40
CA LYS A 120 -19.48 -4.77 -16.31
C LYS A 120 -19.57 -3.99 -14.99
N CYS A 121 -18.71 -3.00 -14.79
CA CYS A 121 -18.66 -2.19 -13.59
C CYS A 121 -19.21 -0.79 -13.81
N LEU A 122 -19.93 -0.29 -12.80
CA LEU A 122 -20.38 1.10 -12.76
C LEU A 122 -19.34 1.94 -12.04
N TRP A 123 -18.78 2.93 -12.73
CA TRP A 123 -17.82 3.90 -12.21
C TRP A 123 -18.50 5.21 -11.87
N THR A 124 -18.54 5.60 -10.61
CA THR A 124 -19.15 6.85 -10.14
C THR A 124 -18.08 7.72 -9.49
N TRP A 125 -17.77 8.87 -10.11
CA TRP A 125 -16.86 9.86 -9.52
C TRP A 125 -17.49 10.46 -8.27
N THR A 126 -16.79 10.43 -7.14
CA THR A 126 -17.29 10.88 -5.84
C THR A 126 -16.16 11.31 -4.93
N THR A 127 -16.52 11.71 -3.71
CA THR A 127 -15.58 12.10 -2.66
C THR A 127 -15.94 11.36 -1.37
N ILE A 128 -14.95 10.74 -0.71
CA ILE A 128 -15.05 10.15 0.62
C ILE A 128 -14.04 10.86 1.52
N ASN A 129 -14.48 11.39 2.67
CA ASN A 129 -13.63 12.10 3.63
C ASN A 129 -12.71 13.14 2.95
N SER A 130 -13.29 13.95 2.05
CA SER A 130 -12.60 14.98 1.24
C SER A 130 -11.58 14.44 0.21
N VAL A 131 -11.49 13.14 0.02
CA VAL A 131 -10.64 12.52 -1.01
C VAL A 131 -11.47 12.18 -2.24
N ALA A 132 -11.13 12.80 -3.37
CA ALA A 132 -11.78 12.52 -4.65
C ALA A 132 -11.31 11.17 -5.22
N GLY A 133 -12.21 10.49 -5.93
CA GLY A 133 -11.92 9.20 -6.54
C GLY A 133 -13.14 8.58 -7.21
N TYR A 134 -13.04 7.30 -7.52
CA TYR A 134 -14.14 6.52 -8.05
C TYR A 134 -14.67 5.48 -7.07
N LYS A 135 -15.97 5.48 -6.85
CA LYS A 135 -16.68 4.30 -6.38
C LYS A 135 -16.91 3.39 -7.58
N VAL A 136 -16.32 2.20 -7.55
CA VAL A 136 -16.48 1.19 -8.59
C VAL A 136 -17.40 0.10 -8.06
N THR A 137 -18.57 -0.05 -8.68
CA THR A 137 -19.58 -1.05 -8.29
C THR A 137 -19.56 -2.18 -9.31
N GLY A 138 -19.36 -3.39 -8.84
CA GLY A 138 -19.35 -4.60 -9.65
C GLY A 138 -20.77 -5.09 -9.99
N PRO A 139 -20.88 -6.10 -10.86
CA PRO A 139 -22.17 -6.65 -11.30
C PRO A 139 -23.00 -7.27 -10.17
N ASN A 140 -22.39 -7.66 -9.06
CA ASN A 140 -23.09 -8.18 -7.88
C ASN A 140 -23.56 -7.10 -6.87
N GLY A 141 -23.33 -5.80 -7.17
CA GLY A 141 -23.72 -4.67 -6.35
C GLY A 141 -22.70 -4.26 -5.28
N ASN A 142 -21.69 -5.07 -5.00
CA ASN A 142 -20.61 -4.69 -4.10
C ASN A 142 -19.70 -3.63 -4.74
N SER A 143 -19.00 -2.84 -3.93
CA SER A 143 -18.19 -1.75 -4.44
C SER A 143 -16.90 -1.56 -3.67
N ILE A 144 -15.90 -1.01 -4.35
CA ILE A 144 -14.65 -0.49 -3.78
C ILE A 144 -14.52 0.99 -4.10
N PHE A 145 -13.68 1.71 -3.34
CA PHE A 145 -13.31 3.09 -3.64
C PHE A 145 -11.84 3.15 -4.08
N LEU A 146 -11.59 3.83 -5.19
CA LEU A 146 -10.27 4.06 -5.75
C LEU A 146 -9.93 5.56 -5.65
N PRO A 147 -9.11 6.01 -4.70
CA PRO A 147 -8.74 7.42 -4.59
C PRO A 147 -7.94 7.90 -5.80
N ALA A 148 -8.14 9.17 -6.17
CA ALA A 148 -7.37 9.84 -7.21
C ALA A 148 -5.99 10.23 -6.67
N ALA A 149 -5.16 9.24 -6.44
CA ALA A 149 -3.87 9.35 -5.75
C ALA A 149 -2.77 9.99 -6.61
N GLY A 150 -3.00 10.19 -7.92
CA GLY A 150 -1.95 10.67 -8.82
C GLY A 150 -0.82 9.66 -8.98
N CYS A 151 0.35 10.14 -9.40
CA CYS A 151 1.59 9.39 -9.47
C CYS A 151 2.78 10.28 -9.09
N LYS A 152 3.94 9.67 -8.81
CA LYS A 152 5.18 10.38 -8.44
C LYS A 152 6.29 10.07 -9.43
N GLN A 153 6.88 11.11 -9.99
CA GLN A 153 8.03 11.02 -10.89
C GLN A 153 9.22 11.71 -10.21
N GLY A 154 10.26 10.94 -9.85
CA GLY A 154 11.33 11.41 -9.00
C GLY A 154 10.86 11.75 -7.57
N GLU A 155 11.68 12.49 -6.82
CA GLU A 155 11.42 12.75 -5.39
C GLU A 155 10.31 13.77 -5.13
N THR A 156 10.05 14.70 -6.05
CA THR A 156 9.25 15.91 -5.76
C THR A 156 8.05 16.12 -6.67
N THR A 157 7.93 15.43 -7.78
CA THR A 157 6.89 15.72 -8.76
C THR A 157 5.68 14.81 -8.59
N GLU A 158 4.66 15.33 -7.89
CA GLU A 158 3.33 14.71 -7.86
C GLU A 158 2.53 15.18 -9.07
N LYS A 159 1.99 14.24 -9.84
CA LYS A 159 1.15 14.52 -11.01
C LYS A 159 -0.25 13.97 -10.77
N GLY A 160 -1.27 14.80 -11.01
CA GLY A 160 -2.66 14.39 -11.00
C GLY A 160 -3.27 14.12 -9.62
N PHE A 161 -2.60 14.49 -8.53
CA PHE A 161 -3.12 14.32 -7.16
C PHE A 161 -4.50 14.98 -6.99
N GLY A 162 -5.45 14.23 -6.45
CA GLY A 162 -6.85 14.65 -6.26
C GLY A 162 -7.68 14.75 -7.55
N LYS A 163 -7.10 14.45 -8.72
CA LYS A 163 -7.76 14.55 -10.02
C LYS A 163 -7.67 13.30 -10.88
N GLU A 164 -6.60 12.53 -10.73
CA GLU A 164 -6.27 11.37 -11.57
C GLU A 164 -5.83 10.19 -10.68
N GLY A 165 -6.15 8.98 -11.10
CA GLY A 165 -5.64 7.75 -10.49
C GLY A 165 -4.73 6.99 -11.45
N TYR A 166 -3.59 6.56 -10.94
CA TYR A 166 -2.62 5.72 -11.62
C TYR A 166 -2.34 4.51 -10.73
N TYR A 167 -2.73 3.33 -11.19
CA TYR A 167 -2.60 2.10 -10.43
C TYR A 167 -1.83 1.07 -11.23
N ARG A 168 -0.72 0.61 -10.67
CA ARG A 168 0.18 -0.31 -11.34
C ARG A 168 -0.38 -1.73 -11.38
N ALA A 169 -0.31 -2.35 -12.56
CA ALA A 169 -0.54 -3.78 -12.75
C ALA A 169 0.79 -4.55 -12.75
N SER A 170 0.72 -5.86 -12.57
CA SER A 170 1.86 -6.77 -12.54
C SER A 170 2.34 -7.23 -13.92
N THR A 171 1.65 -6.83 -14.98
CA THR A 171 1.97 -7.15 -16.37
C THR A 171 2.82 -6.05 -16.97
N CYS A 172 3.90 -6.41 -17.63
CA CYS A 172 4.72 -5.47 -18.39
C CYS A 172 4.37 -5.49 -19.88
N THR A 173 4.66 -4.38 -20.53
CA THR A 173 4.75 -4.31 -21.98
C THR A 173 6.22 -4.44 -22.41
N ALA A 174 6.48 -4.59 -23.71
CA ALA A 174 7.83 -4.45 -24.21
C ALA A 174 8.39 -3.03 -23.93
N LYS A 175 9.73 -2.91 -23.75
CA LYS A 175 10.45 -1.61 -23.70
C LYS A 175 10.28 -0.76 -22.44
N GLY A 176 10.34 -1.35 -21.25
CA GLY A 176 10.46 -0.57 -19.98
C GLY A 176 9.18 0.11 -19.52
N ASN A 177 8.02 -0.33 -20.02
CA ASN A 177 6.71 0.09 -19.58
C ASN A 177 5.97 -1.06 -18.88
N SER A 178 5.10 -0.72 -17.95
CA SER A 178 4.14 -1.65 -17.34
C SER A 178 2.72 -1.22 -17.64
N GLU A 179 1.81 -2.19 -17.67
CA GLU A 179 0.39 -1.93 -17.73
C GLU A 179 -0.08 -1.25 -16.45
N ILE A 180 -1.06 -0.37 -16.59
CA ILE A 180 -1.66 0.37 -15.49
C ILE A 180 -3.18 0.48 -15.68
N MET A 181 -3.89 0.74 -14.59
CA MET A 181 -5.22 1.34 -14.60
C MET A 181 -5.06 2.86 -14.48
N TYR A 182 -5.66 3.58 -15.40
CA TYR A 182 -5.74 5.05 -15.38
C TYR A 182 -7.17 5.52 -15.32
N PHE A 183 -7.42 6.56 -14.53
CA PHE A 183 -8.71 7.24 -14.52
C PHE A 183 -8.62 8.73 -14.17
N LYS A 184 -9.59 9.47 -14.60
CA LYS A 184 -9.96 10.83 -14.15
C LYS A 184 -11.47 10.99 -14.29
N SER A 185 -12.05 12.06 -13.75
CA SER A 185 -13.50 12.28 -13.86
C SER A 185 -14.01 12.09 -15.31
N GLY A 186 -14.97 11.18 -15.50
CA GLY A 186 -15.55 10.84 -16.80
C GLY A 186 -14.75 9.84 -17.65
N VAL A 187 -13.59 9.36 -17.18
CA VAL A 187 -12.72 8.48 -17.97
C VAL A 187 -12.09 7.40 -17.08
N ASN A 188 -12.12 6.16 -17.54
CA ASN A 188 -11.35 5.05 -16.96
C ASN A 188 -10.94 4.06 -18.07
N TYR A 189 -9.71 3.57 -18.06
CA TYR A 189 -9.23 2.58 -19.01
C TYR A 189 -7.91 1.95 -18.58
N LYS A 190 -7.60 0.80 -19.17
CA LYS A 190 -6.28 0.20 -19.09
C LYS A 190 -5.33 0.96 -20.02
N SER A 191 -4.14 1.27 -19.52
CA SER A 191 -3.08 1.97 -20.25
C SER A 191 -1.72 1.37 -19.91
N TYR A 192 -0.65 2.02 -20.32
CA TYR A 192 0.72 1.67 -19.92
C TYR A 192 1.50 2.92 -19.53
N PHE A 193 2.51 2.74 -18.69
CA PHE A 193 3.33 3.84 -18.23
C PHE A 193 4.74 3.37 -17.88
N ALA A 194 5.70 4.31 -17.83
CA ALA A 194 7.09 4.02 -17.53
C ALA A 194 7.27 3.33 -16.16
N MET A 195 8.16 2.35 -16.11
CA MET A 195 8.42 1.55 -14.91
C MET A 195 9.01 2.36 -13.75
N ASN A 196 9.70 3.46 -14.04
CA ASN A 196 10.33 4.36 -13.07
C ASN A 196 9.41 5.45 -12.49
N VAL A 197 8.13 5.42 -12.81
CA VAL A 197 7.13 6.30 -12.18
C VAL A 197 6.47 5.55 -11.03
N ALA A 198 6.45 6.11 -9.84
CA ALA A 198 5.85 5.47 -8.67
C ALA A 198 4.33 5.72 -8.62
N MET A 199 3.56 4.67 -8.37
CA MET A 199 2.09 4.66 -8.44
C MET A 199 1.50 3.83 -7.30
N SER A 200 0.22 4.05 -7.01
CA SER A 200 -0.53 3.20 -6.08
C SER A 200 -0.67 1.77 -6.61
N VAL A 201 -0.86 0.84 -5.68
CA VAL A 201 -1.19 -0.56 -5.99
C VAL A 201 -2.45 -0.94 -5.24
N ARG A 202 -3.47 -1.41 -5.98
CA ARG A 202 -4.68 -2.03 -5.44
C ARG A 202 -4.56 -3.54 -5.61
N PRO A 203 -4.37 -4.30 -4.52
CA PRO A 203 -4.23 -5.76 -4.58
C PRO A 203 -5.48 -6.49 -5.03
N VAL A 204 -5.25 -7.71 -5.50
CA VAL A 204 -6.30 -8.71 -5.80
C VAL A 204 -5.93 -10.04 -5.18
N GLN A 205 -6.93 -10.91 -5.04
CA GLN A 205 -6.74 -12.34 -4.73
C GLN A 205 -7.77 -13.21 -5.45
N ASP A 206 -7.39 -14.46 -5.72
CA ASP A 206 -8.24 -15.49 -6.34
C ASP A 206 -9.30 -16.01 -5.36
#